data_3f5c59b29d80fa85d2efae66e86d6ea7
#
_entry.id   3f5c59b29d80fa85d2efae66e86d6ea7
#
_cell.length_a   1.000
_cell.length_b   1.000
_cell.length_c   1.000
_cell.angle_alpha   90.00
_cell.angle_beta   90.00
_cell.angle_gamma   90.00
#
_symmetry.space_group_name_H-M   'P 1'
#
loop_
_entity.id
_entity.type
_entity.pdbx_description
1 polymer ?
#
loop_
_entity_poly.entity_id
_entity_poly.type
_entity_poly.pdbx_seq_one_letter_code
_entity_poly.pdbx_strand_id
1 'polypeptide(L)'
;SSTILGDRQWRWLERIIKTESDLIILMSSIQILATEHRFEKWNLFPKERKKLIALIQSGDIPLLIISGDRHKGALYKLDNIYELTSSSLNKPVAISKLVYENDKLMIGKTYNDENYGVIEINTDQAKVSLSLKNKSGEIINTASINIIN
;
A
#
# COMPACT_ATOMS: atom_id res chain seq x y z
N SER A 1 -8.11 9.60 22.65
CA SER A 1 -7.72 9.67 21.23
C SER A 1 -7.98 8.31 20.60
N SER A 2 -8.66 8.31 19.47
CA SER A 2 -8.92 7.07 18.72
C SER A 2 -7.58 6.45 18.26
N THR A 3 -7.49 5.14 18.29
CA THR A 3 -6.30 4.36 17.88
C THR A 3 -6.70 3.27 16.89
N ILE A 4 -5.86 2.98 15.91
CA ILE A 4 -6.00 1.85 14.98
C ILE A 4 -5.42 0.60 15.62
N LEU A 5 -4.18 0.73 16.13
CA LEU A 5 -3.48 -0.33 16.82
C LEU A 5 -3.42 -0.01 18.32
N GLY A 6 -3.77 -0.96 19.17
CA GLY A 6 -3.53 -0.84 20.61
C GLY A 6 -2.04 -1.08 20.95
N ASP A 7 -1.64 -0.78 22.18
CA ASP A 7 -0.26 -0.90 22.65
C ASP A 7 0.35 -2.28 22.42
N ARG A 8 -0.45 -3.34 22.50
CA ARG A 8 0.01 -4.71 22.27
C ARG A 8 0.44 -4.92 20.81
N GLN A 9 -0.35 -4.44 19.86
CA GLN A 9 -0.04 -4.56 18.43
C GLN A 9 1.14 -3.66 18.05
N TRP A 10 1.23 -2.45 18.62
CA TRP A 10 2.38 -1.58 18.42
C TRP A 10 3.68 -2.23 18.86
N ARG A 11 3.75 -2.79 20.07
CA ARG A 11 4.95 -3.50 20.55
C ARG A 11 5.32 -4.70 19.69
N TRP A 12 4.34 -5.41 19.18
CA TRP A 12 4.57 -6.52 18.26
C TRP A 12 5.14 -6.03 16.93
N LEU A 13 4.54 -4.99 16.31
CA LEU A 13 4.95 -4.44 15.02
C LEU A 13 6.35 -3.84 15.08
N GLU A 14 6.67 -3.08 16.13
CA GLU A 14 8.00 -2.51 16.37
C GLU A 14 9.09 -3.59 16.47
N ARG A 15 8.76 -4.75 16.99
CA ARG A 15 9.68 -5.89 17.06
C ARG A 15 9.83 -6.56 15.70
N ILE A 16 8.73 -6.80 14.99
CA ILE A 16 8.74 -7.54 13.71
C ILE A 16 9.44 -6.73 12.60
N ILE A 17 9.22 -5.43 12.52
CA ILE A 17 9.88 -4.56 11.51
C ILE A 17 11.41 -4.56 11.68
N LYS A 18 11.92 -4.86 12.88
CA LYS A 18 13.36 -4.94 13.16
C LYS A 18 13.95 -6.34 12.98
N THR A 19 13.15 -7.32 12.58
CA THR A 19 13.65 -8.66 12.30
C THR A 19 14.44 -8.65 10.99
N GLU A 20 15.60 -9.30 11.00
CA GLU A 20 16.44 -9.43 9.80
C GLU A 20 15.66 -10.09 8.65
N SER A 21 15.60 -9.39 7.52
CA SER A 21 14.89 -9.84 6.32
C SER A 21 15.27 -8.97 5.13
N ASP A 22 15.17 -9.51 3.93
CA ASP A 22 15.49 -8.78 2.68
C ASP A 22 14.33 -7.89 2.20
N LEU A 23 13.11 -8.22 2.61
CA LEU A 23 11.89 -7.50 2.25
C LEU A 23 10.82 -7.69 3.33
N ILE A 24 10.12 -6.61 3.66
CA ILE A 24 8.92 -6.68 4.51
C ILE A 24 7.69 -6.38 3.66
N ILE A 25 6.69 -7.24 3.74
CA ILE A 25 5.37 -6.99 3.17
C ILE A 25 4.39 -6.74 4.32
N LEU A 26 3.93 -5.50 4.45
CA LEU A 26 2.96 -5.09 5.46
C LEU A 26 1.55 -5.09 4.87
N MET A 27 0.69 -5.95 5.40
CA MET A 27 -0.71 -6.00 4.99
C MET A 27 -1.58 -5.16 5.93
N SER A 28 -2.38 -4.28 5.34
CA SER A 28 -3.35 -3.44 6.05
C SER A 28 -4.72 -3.55 5.39
N SER A 29 -5.79 -3.64 6.19
CA SER A 29 -7.15 -3.65 5.64
C SER A 29 -7.50 -2.35 4.92
N ILE A 30 -7.01 -1.20 5.42
CA ILE A 30 -7.24 0.14 4.87
C ILE A 30 -5.93 0.81 4.45
N GLN A 31 -6.01 1.80 3.56
CA GLN A 31 -4.85 2.49 3.02
C GLN A 31 -4.06 3.26 4.07
N ILE A 32 -2.72 3.20 3.94
CA ILE A 32 -1.76 3.87 4.82
C ILE A 32 -1.25 5.17 4.18
N LEU A 33 -0.85 5.14 2.90
CA LEU A 33 -0.24 6.29 2.23
C LEU A 33 -1.28 7.29 1.74
N ALA A 34 -2.45 6.85 1.30
CA ALA A 34 -3.49 7.73 0.74
C ALA A 34 -3.90 8.85 1.71
N THR A 35 -4.04 10.09 1.18
CA THR A 35 -4.37 11.29 1.97
C THR A 35 -5.67 11.98 1.55
N GLU A 36 -6.05 11.95 0.27
CA GLU A 36 -7.01 12.89 -0.29
C GLU A 36 -8.48 12.43 -0.33
N HIS A 37 -8.78 11.14 -0.19
CA HIS A 37 -10.17 10.70 -0.18
C HIS A 37 -10.82 10.81 1.21
N ARG A 38 -12.15 10.81 1.24
CA ARG A 38 -12.96 10.99 2.48
C ARG A 38 -13.24 9.70 3.25
N PHE A 39 -12.88 8.54 2.70
CA PHE A 39 -13.18 7.23 3.29
C PHE A 39 -12.13 6.82 4.33
N GLU A 40 -12.37 5.71 5.01
CA GLU A 40 -11.44 5.18 6.00
C GLU A 40 -10.03 5.00 5.44
N LYS A 41 -9.06 5.44 6.19
CA LYS A 41 -7.64 5.34 5.92
C LYS A 41 -6.84 5.74 7.16
N TRP A 42 -5.58 5.37 7.20
CA TRP A 42 -4.69 5.74 8.29
C TRP A 42 -4.53 7.25 8.48
N ASN A 43 -4.73 8.04 7.42
CA ASN A 43 -4.65 9.51 7.52
C ASN A 43 -5.73 10.13 8.42
N LEU A 44 -6.81 9.42 8.74
CA LEU A 44 -7.79 9.83 9.76
C LEU A 44 -7.25 9.67 11.19
N PHE A 45 -6.12 8.99 11.36
CA PHE A 45 -5.40 8.77 12.61
C PHE A 45 -3.96 9.31 12.48
N PRO A 46 -3.78 10.62 12.33
CA PRO A 46 -2.51 11.20 11.86
C PRO A 46 -1.33 10.90 12.79
N LYS A 47 -1.56 10.78 14.08
CA LYS A 47 -0.49 10.43 15.04
C LYS A 47 0.02 9.01 14.83
N GLU A 48 -0.89 8.05 14.67
CA GLU A 48 -0.54 6.65 14.43
C GLU A 48 0.07 6.45 13.04
N ARG A 49 -0.49 7.10 12.01
CA ARG A 49 0.09 7.09 10.66
C ARG A 49 1.52 7.63 10.68
N LYS A 50 1.76 8.78 11.33
CA LYS A 50 3.10 9.35 11.46
C LYS A 50 4.06 8.40 12.18
N LYS A 51 3.59 7.77 13.27
CA LYS A 51 4.39 6.79 14.02
C LYS A 51 4.75 5.59 13.14
N LEU A 52 3.80 5.06 12.36
CA LEU A 52 4.03 3.93 11.47
C LEU A 52 5.03 4.27 10.36
N ILE A 53 4.85 5.40 9.68
CA ILE A 53 5.77 5.84 8.62
C ILE A 53 7.17 6.05 9.19
N ALA A 54 7.31 6.71 10.35
CA ALA A 54 8.60 6.90 11.00
C ALA A 54 9.26 5.56 11.38
N LEU A 55 8.49 4.60 11.86
CA LEU A 55 8.99 3.27 12.18
C LEU A 55 9.51 2.54 10.93
N ILE A 56 8.77 2.61 9.81
CA ILE A 56 9.20 2.03 8.54
C ILE A 56 10.48 2.71 8.03
N GLN A 57 10.54 4.04 8.06
CA GLN A 57 11.68 4.82 7.59
C GLN A 57 12.92 4.68 8.49
N SER A 58 12.77 4.22 9.72
CA SER A 58 13.90 3.98 10.64
C SER A 58 14.67 2.69 10.36
N GLY A 59 14.14 1.82 9.47
CA GLY A 59 14.78 0.59 9.03
C GLY A 59 15.37 0.74 7.64
N ASP A 60 16.43 -0.05 7.37
CA ASP A 60 17.08 -0.10 6.06
C ASP A 60 16.41 -1.12 5.11
N ILE A 61 15.47 -1.92 5.62
CA ILE A 61 14.81 -2.98 4.87
C ILE A 61 13.72 -2.40 3.98
N PRO A 62 13.70 -2.70 2.67
CA PRO A 62 12.61 -2.31 1.79
C PRO A 62 11.26 -2.80 2.30
N LEU A 63 10.25 -1.93 2.27
CA LEU A 63 8.91 -2.27 2.73
C LEU A 63 7.86 -1.95 1.68
N LEU A 64 7.06 -2.96 1.39
CA LEU A 64 5.88 -2.87 0.55
C LEU A 64 4.63 -2.97 1.41
N ILE A 65 3.68 -2.06 1.19
CA ILE A 65 2.35 -2.10 1.79
C ILE A 65 1.36 -2.69 0.79
N ILE A 66 0.52 -3.60 1.26
CA ILE A 66 -0.64 -4.10 0.52
C ILE A 66 -1.89 -3.67 1.26
N SER A 67 -2.83 -3.05 0.55
CA SER A 67 -4.09 -2.62 1.16
C SER A 67 -5.32 -2.91 0.30
N GLY A 68 -6.50 -2.75 0.88
CA GLY A 68 -7.79 -3.05 0.27
C GLY A 68 -8.88 -2.04 0.59
N ASP A 69 -10.10 -2.53 0.78
CA ASP A 69 -11.32 -1.82 1.21
C ASP A 69 -11.93 -0.80 0.21
N ARG A 70 -11.15 -0.31 -0.74
CA ARG A 70 -11.52 0.82 -1.60
C ARG A 70 -12.42 0.49 -2.79
N HIS A 71 -12.68 -0.79 -3.07
CA HIS A 71 -13.39 -1.25 -4.27
C HIS A 71 -12.82 -0.69 -5.58
N LYS A 72 -11.51 -0.50 -5.61
CA LYS A 72 -10.71 -0.03 -6.74
C LYS A 72 -9.25 -0.39 -6.56
N GLY A 73 -8.45 -0.13 -7.58
CA GLY A 73 -7.00 -0.28 -7.55
C GLY A 73 -6.28 1.07 -7.59
N ALA A 74 -5.15 1.17 -6.91
CA ALA A 74 -4.25 2.31 -6.95
C ALA A 74 -2.85 1.91 -6.50
N LEU A 75 -1.86 2.69 -6.89
CA LEU A 75 -0.47 2.54 -6.48
C LEU A 75 0.01 3.86 -5.90
N TYR A 76 0.63 3.82 -4.74
CA TYR A 76 1.14 5.00 -4.04
C TYR A 76 2.62 4.84 -3.72
N LYS A 77 3.30 5.99 -3.58
CA LYS A 77 4.71 6.06 -3.18
C LYS A 77 4.96 7.22 -2.23
N LEU A 78 5.67 6.96 -1.16
CA LEU A 78 6.26 7.96 -0.28
C LEU A 78 7.72 7.57 -0.04
N ASP A 79 8.66 8.34 -0.58
CA ASP A 79 10.09 8.02 -0.56
C ASP A 79 10.37 6.60 -1.12
N ASN A 80 10.86 5.69 -0.27
CA ASN A 80 11.10 4.29 -0.60
C ASN A 80 9.97 3.33 -0.19
N ILE A 81 8.86 3.86 0.33
CA ILE A 81 7.69 3.09 0.72
C ILE A 81 6.68 3.05 -0.44
N TYR A 82 6.25 1.87 -0.81
CA TYR A 82 5.23 1.67 -1.84
C TYR A 82 3.99 1.03 -1.23
N GLU A 83 2.82 1.44 -1.70
CA GLU A 83 1.54 0.82 -1.33
C GLU A 83 0.76 0.43 -2.58
N LEU A 84 0.47 -0.87 -2.71
CA LEU A 84 -0.41 -1.41 -3.73
C LEU A 84 -1.78 -1.67 -3.11
N THR A 85 -2.77 -0.88 -3.50
CA THR A 85 -4.18 -1.13 -3.19
C THR A 85 -4.83 -1.90 -4.33
N SER A 86 -5.46 -3.04 -4.03
CA SER A 86 -6.27 -3.79 -4.98
C SER A 86 -7.41 -4.46 -4.25
N SER A 87 -8.64 -4.01 -4.49
CA SER A 87 -9.82 -4.45 -3.72
C SER A 87 -11.09 -4.48 -4.56
N SER A 88 -10.98 -4.82 -5.83
CA SER A 88 -12.08 -4.79 -6.78
C SER A 88 -12.09 -5.99 -7.73
N LEU A 89 -11.84 -7.18 -7.19
CA LEU A 89 -11.84 -8.39 -8.01
C LEU A 89 -13.26 -8.73 -8.55
N ASN A 90 -14.29 -8.50 -7.73
CA ASN A 90 -15.67 -8.86 -8.04
C ASN A 90 -16.70 -7.76 -7.75
N LYS A 91 -16.29 -6.64 -7.19
CA LYS A 91 -17.20 -5.55 -6.80
C LYS A 91 -16.55 -4.19 -6.97
N PRO A 92 -16.41 -3.69 -8.20
CA PRO A 92 -15.90 -2.36 -8.46
C PRO A 92 -16.84 -1.27 -7.94
N VAL A 93 -16.31 -0.07 -7.77
CA VAL A 93 -17.11 1.12 -7.40
C VAL A 93 -18.10 1.41 -8.52
N ALA A 94 -19.38 1.57 -8.19
CA ALA A 94 -20.38 1.95 -9.16
C ALA A 94 -20.01 3.29 -9.83
N ILE A 95 -20.19 3.39 -11.13
CA ILE A 95 -19.85 4.59 -11.95
C ILE A 95 -20.45 5.87 -11.36
N SER A 96 -21.68 5.79 -10.84
CA SER A 96 -22.36 6.93 -10.18
C SER A 96 -21.69 7.40 -8.88
N LYS A 97 -20.74 6.63 -8.33
CA LYS A 97 -20.00 6.93 -7.10
C LYS A 97 -18.52 7.18 -7.35
N LEU A 98 -18.10 7.26 -8.61
CA LEU A 98 -16.71 7.55 -8.95
C LEU A 98 -16.35 8.95 -8.47
N VAL A 99 -15.33 9.03 -7.63
CA VAL A 99 -14.71 10.27 -7.21
C VAL A 99 -13.27 10.23 -7.73
N TYR A 100 -12.92 11.24 -8.51
CA TYR A 100 -11.53 11.42 -8.92
C TYR A 100 -10.70 11.77 -7.66
N GLU A 101 -9.65 11.03 -7.45
CA GLU A 101 -8.69 11.27 -6.38
C GLU A 101 -7.43 11.88 -7.01
N ASN A 102 -7.06 13.05 -6.54
CA ASN A 102 -5.82 13.71 -6.94
C ASN A 102 -4.85 13.70 -5.76
N ASP A 103 -4.37 12.51 -5.41
CA ASP A 103 -3.44 12.32 -4.31
C ASP A 103 -2.00 12.48 -4.82
N LYS A 104 -1.22 13.35 -4.15
CA LYS A 104 0.18 13.64 -4.52
C LYS A 104 1.11 12.43 -4.41
N LEU A 105 0.74 11.44 -3.60
CA LEU A 105 1.52 10.22 -3.41
C LEU A 105 1.14 9.13 -4.41
N MET A 106 0.09 9.33 -5.21
CA MET A 106 -0.39 8.33 -6.16
C MET A 106 0.50 8.26 -7.40
N ILE A 107 0.84 7.05 -7.81
CA ILE A 107 1.49 6.76 -9.10
C ILE A 107 0.40 6.49 -10.14
N GLY A 108 0.38 7.26 -11.21
CA GLY A 108 -0.61 7.11 -12.26
C GLY A 108 -2.02 7.54 -11.82
N LYS A 109 -3.00 6.68 -12.01
CA LYS A 109 -4.42 6.96 -11.73
C LYS A 109 -5.05 5.81 -10.96
N THR A 110 -6.15 6.10 -10.24
CA THR A 110 -7.01 5.05 -9.70
C THR A 110 -7.67 4.28 -10.84
N TYR A 111 -7.78 2.97 -10.66
CA TYR A 111 -8.52 2.09 -11.54
C TYR A 111 -9.79 1.62 -10.84
N ASN A 112 -10.94 1.93 -11.42
CA ASN A 112 -12.24 1.78 -10.77
C ASN A 112 -13.06 0.58 -11.25
N ASP A 113 -12.45 -0.28 -12.06
CA ASP A 113 -13.08 -1.52 -12.56
C ASP A 113 -12.42 -2.75 -11.92
N GLU A 114 -12.81 -3.95 -12.34
CA GLU A 114 -12.27 -5.22 -11.83
C GLU A 114 -10.76 -5.27 -11.99
N ASN A 115 -10.06 -5.51 -10.90
CA ASN A 115 -8.61 -5.48 -10.86
C ASN A 115 -8.02 -6.44 -9.82
N TYR A 116 -6.75 -6.75 -10.02
CA TYR A 116 -5.93 -7.48 -9.06
C TYR A 116 -4.50 -6.96 -9.04
N GLY A 117 -3.85 -7.13 -7.90
CA GLY A 117 -2.44 -6.80 -7.72
C GLY A 117 -1.54 -8.01 -7.96
N VAL A 118 -0.38 -7.79 -8.56
CA VAL A 118 0.67 -8.79 -8.73
C VAL A 118 1.97 -8.26 -8.13
N ILE A 119 2.61 -9.09 -7.33
CA ILE A 119 3.94 -8.85 -6.77
C ILE A 119 4.85 -9.95 -7.28
N GLU A 120 5.88 -9.57 -8.03
CA GLU A 120 6.88 -10.48 -8.54
C GLU A 120 8.22 -10.20 -7.86
N ILE A 121 8.74 -11.18 -7.14
CA ILE A 121 10.02 -11.10 -6.43
C ILE A 121 11.06 -11.87 -7.24
N ASN A 122 12.06 -11.15 -7.73
CA ASN A 122 13.19 -11.73 -8.43
C ASN A 122 14.42 -11.66 -7.50
N THR A 123 14.76 -12.78 -6.90
CA THR A 123 15.88 -12.89 -5.96
C THR A 123 17.24 -12.73 -6.65
N ASP A 124 17.37 -13.21 -7.89
CA ASP A 124 18.63 -13.12 -8.65
C ASP A 124 18.98 -11.69 -9.03
N GLN A 125 17.97 -10.87 -9.26
CA GLN A 125 18.12 -9.45 -9.60
C GLN A 125 17.94 -8.52 -8.39
N ALA A 126 17.68 -9.08 -7.21
CA ALA A 126 17.36 -8.33 -5.99
C ALA A 126 16.27 -7.25 -6.26
N LYS A 127 15.18 -7.65 -6.92
CA LYS A 127 14.15 -6.72 -7.39
C LYS A 127 12.73 -7.23 -7.12
N VAL A 128 11.86 -6.31 -6.71
CA VAL A 128 10.42 -6.55 -6.61
C VAL A 128 9.70 -5.69 -7.62
N SER A 129 8.83 -6.29 -8.42
CA SER A 129 7.94 -5.59 -9.35
C SER A 129 6.51 -5.63 -8.83
N LEU A 130 5.85 -4.48 -8.83
CA LEU A 130 4.46 -4.31 -8.43
C LEU A 130 3.65 -3.98 -9.67
N SER A 131 2.55 -4.66 -9.88
CA SER A 131 1.63 -4.37 -10.99
C SER A 131 0.19 -4.39 -10.51
N LEU A 132 -0.55 -3.34 -10.83
CA LEU A 132 -2.01 -3.35 -10.81
C LEU A 132 -2.48 -3.76 -12.20
N LYS A 133 -3.25 -4.83 -12.29
CA LYS A 133 -3.76 -5.38 -13.55
C LYS A 133 -5.29 -5.36 -13.59
N ASN A 134 -5.86 -5.19 -14.78
CA ASN A 134 -7.28 -5.37 -15.01
C ASN A 134 -7.64 -6.86 -15.15
N LYS A 135 -8.91 -7.18 -15.29
CA LYS A 135 -9.41 -8.56 -15.45
C LYS A 135 -8.87 -9.29 -16.69
N SER A 136 -8.43 -8.53 -17.71
CA SER A 136 -7.83 -9.09 -18.93
C SER A 136 -6.31 -9.32 -18.79
N GLY A 137 -5.71 -8.97 -17.65
CA GLY A 137 -4.28 -9.11 -17.39
C GLY A 137 -3.42 -7.93 -17.88
N GLU A 138 -4.04 -6.88 -18.42
CA GLU A 138 -3.32 -5.68 -18.85
C GLU A 138 -2.82 -4.88 -17.64
N ILE A 139 -1.59 -4.38 -17.73
CA ILE A 139 -0.98 -3.57 -16.67
C ILE A 139 -1.58 -2.16 -16.72
N ILE A 140 -2.18 -1.74 -15.62
CA ILE A 140 -2.74 -0.39 -15.43
C ILE A 140 -1.68 0.54 -14.84
N ASN A 141 -1.05 0.12 -13.74
CA ASN A 141 0.03 0.83 -13.08
C ASN A 141 1.11 -0.16 -12.66
N THR A 142 2.36 0.28 -12.67
CA THR A 142 3.49 -0.53 -12.22
C THR A 142 4.52 0.30 -11.47
N ALA A 143 5.26 -0.34 -10.58
CA ALA A 143 6.44 0.19 -9.92
C ALA A 143 7.44 -0.94 -9.65
N SER A 144 8.66 -0.58 -9.33
CA SER A 144 9.68 -1.54 -8.90
C SER A 144 10.48 -1.02 -7.72
N ILE A 145 10.89 -1.95 -6.87
CA ILE A 145 11.67 -1.73 -5.66
C ILE A 145 12.94 -2.57 -5.80
N ASN A 146 14.10 -2.00 -5.54
CA ASN A 146 15.33 -2.76 -5.40
C ASN A 146 15.40 -3.30 -3.97
N ILE A 147 15.65 -4.60 -3.83
CA ILE A 147 16.00 -5.21 -2.55
C ILE A 147 17.49 -4.89 -2.35
N ILE A 148 17.83 -4.31 -1.21
CA ILE A 148 19.23 -4.03 -0.87
C ILE A 148 19.84 -5.36 -0.42
N ASN A 149 20.88 -5.80 -1.12
CA ASN A 149 21.73 -6.92 -0.67
C ASN A 149 22.74 -6.41 0.32
#